data_d3cda18164f754d14a37d09bb4e1737f
#
_entry.id   d3cda18164f754d14a37d09bb4e1737f
#
_cell.length_a   1.000
_cell.length_b   1.000
_cell.length_c   1.000
_cell.angle_alpha   90.00
_cell.angle_beta   90.00
_cell.angle_gamma   90.00
#
_symmetry.space_group_name_H-M   'P 1'
#
loop_
_entity.id
_entity.type
_entity.pdbx_description
1 polymer ?
#
loop_
_entity_poly.entity_id
_entity_poly.type
_entity_poly.pdbx_seq_one_letter_code
_entity_poly.pdbx_strand_id
1 'polypeptide(L)'
;LILLVIYLLPVYQRPIIYHNFITPEERKYIIESAKKELSPSVVSEDRYIDDSVRKSETAWLSREDPIVENIMMRCLKHTDRPLQNCEKLQILRYKSGGYYKPHQDAFEDDSNMRLYTFILALNDDYEGGETVFPNIGKEYKLKAGDALFFDTLDNYECMTSKALHGGKPVKSGEKW
;
A
#
# COMPACT_ATOMS: atom_id res chain seq x y z
N LEU A 1 -22.11 -6.73 32.21
CA LEU A 1 -22.01 -7.75 31.13
C LEU A 1 -21.87 -7.09 29.75
N ILE A 2 -22.70 -6.07 29.42
CA ILE A 2 -22.68 -5.35 28.14
C ILE A 2 -21.35 -4.60 27.92
N LEU A 3 -20.80 -3.94 28.94
CA LEU A 3 -19.48 -3.27 28.88
C LEU A 3 -18.33 -4.26 28.65
N LEU A 4 -18.38 -5.45 29.22
CA LEU A 4 -17.36 -6.48 29.01
C LEU A 4 -17.38 -7.04 27.58
N VAL A 5 -18.59 -7.21 27.00
CA VAL A 5 -18.75 -7.67 25.61
C VAL A 5 -18.21 -6.63 24.61
N ILE A 6 -18.41 -5.35 24.85
CA ILE A 6 -17.88 -4.27 23.99
C ILE A 6 -16.35 -4.26 24.00
N TYR A 7 -15.72 -4.59 25.14
CA TYR A 7 -14.25 -4.67 25.25
C TYR A 7 -13.63 -5.88 24.52
N LEU A 8 -14.44 -6.89 24.19
CA LEU A 8 -14.00 -8.11 23.50
C LEU A 8 -14.31 -8.11 22.00
N LEU A 9 -14.92 -7.05 21.47
CA LEU A 9 -15.19 -6.98 20.04
C LEU A 9 -13.93 -6.63 19.24
N PRO A 10 -13.74 -7.26 18.06
CA PRO A 10 -12.64 -6.89 17.16
C PRO A 10 -12.74 -5.42 16.74
N VAL A 11 -11.64 -4.70 16.90
CA VAL A 11 -11.52 -3.28 16.51
C VAL A 11 -10.53 -3.16 15.37
N TYR A 12 -10.94 -2.49 14.30
CA TYR A 12 -10.08 -2.11 13.20
C TYR A 12 -9.80 -0.61 13.25
N GLN A 13 -8.53 -0.23 13.22
CA GLN A 13 -8.12 1.17 13.15
C GLN A 13 -8.26 1.68 11.72
N ARG A 14 -8.88 2.86 11.57
CA ARG A 14 -9.04 3.46 10.25
C ARG A 14 -7.70 3.88 9.67
N PRO A 15 -7.53 3.80 8.34
CA PRO A 15 -6.32 4.28 7.68
C PRO A 15 -6.01 5.75 8.02
N ILE A 16 -4.73 6.06 8.15
CA ILE A 16 -4.21 7.39 8.54
C ILE A 16 -3.41 7.95 7.38
N ILE A 17 -3.58 9.25 7.07
CA ILE A 17 -2.73 9.97 6.12
C ILE A 17 -1.65 10.73 6.90
N TYR A 18 -0.40 10.52 6.54
CA TYR A 18 0.73 11.35 6.94
C TYR A 18 1.08 12.27 5.78
N HIS A 19 0.92 13.58 5.97
CA HIS A 19 1.21 14.58 4.95
C HIS A 19 2.70 14.88 4.86
N ASN A 20 3.19 15.15 3.63
CA ASN A 20 4.60 15.47 3.35
C ASN A 20 5.57 14.42 3.93
N PHE A 21 5.21 13.15 3.82
CA PHE A 21 5.94 12.03 4.40
C PHE A 21 7.26 11.75 3.66
N ILE A 22 7.27 11.94 2.33
CA ILE A 22 8.47 11.81 1.49
C ILE A 22 8.74 13.09 0.72
N THR A 23 10.02 13.43 0.55
CA THR A 23 10.44 14.67 -0.10
C THR A 23 10.31 14.62 -1.62
N PRO A 24 10.29 15.76 -2.32
CA PRO A 24 10.31 15.80 -3.79
C PRO A 24 11.52 15.08 -4.38
N GLU A 25 12.70 15.20 -3.75
CA GLU A 25 13.95 14.58 -4.18
C GLU A 25 13.88 13.05 -4.05
N GLU A 26 13.37 12.54 -2.92
CA GLU A 26 13.14 11.12 -2.69
C GLU A 26 12.16 10.54 -3.72
N ARG A 27 11.03 11.23 -3.98
CA ARG A 27 10.05 10.81 -4.99
C ARG A 27 10.67 10.73 -6.38
N LYS A 28 11.41 11.76 -6.78
CA LYS A 28 12.10 11.78 -8.07
C LYS A 28 13.08 10.63 -8.20
N TYR A 29 13.90 10.41 -7.18
CA TYR A 29 14.87 9.31 -7.15
C TYR A 29 14.20 7.95 -7.31
N ILE A 30 13.13 7.67 -6.54
CA ILE A 30 12.39 6.41 -6.59
C ILE A 30 11.80 6.17 -7.98
N ILE A 31 11.14 7.18 -8.57
CA ILE A 31 10.56 7.06 -9.92
C ILE A 31 11.64 6.78 -10.97
N GLU A 32 12.76 7.49 -10.94
CA GLU A 32 13.85 7.32 -11.90
C GLU A 32 14.52 5.94 -11.75
N SER A 33 14.69 5.45 -10.53
CA SER A 33 15.22 4.12 -10.27
C SER A 33 14.26 3.04 -10.75
N ALA A 34 12.97 3.17 -10.43
CA ALA A 34 11.95 2.18 -10.81
C ALA A 34 11.76 2.07 -12.33
N LYS A 35 11.84 3.17 -13.08
CA LYS A 35 11.68 3.17 -14.54
C LYS A 35 12.61 2.19 -15.27
N LYS A 36 13.75 1.84 -14.68
CA LYS A 36 14.74 0.94 -15.26
C LYS A 36 14.37 -0.54 -15.15
N GLU A 37 13.45 -0.87 -14.22
CA GLU A 37 13.15 -2.25 -13.83
C GLU A 37 11.66 -2.59 -13.88
N LEU A 38 10.82 -1.73 -14.46
CA LEU A 38 9.38 -1.95 -14.55
C LEU A 38 9.05 -3.18 -15.39
N SER A 39 8.19 -4.01 -14.85
CA SER A 39 7.59 -5.17 -15.53
C SER A 39 6.10 -5.23 -15.22
N PRO A 40 5.26 -5.92 -16.05
CA PRO A 40 3.87 -6.11 -15.72
C PRO A 40 3.68 -6.69 -14.33
N SER A 41 2.72 -6.15 -13.56
CA SER A 41 2.45 -6.64 -12.21
C SER A 41 1.84 -8.02 -12.25
N VAL A 42 2.27 -8.89 -11.35
CA VAL A 42 1.71 -10.22 -11.18
C VAL A 42 0.66 -10.22 -10.05
N VAL A 43 -0.24 -11.17 -10.08
CA VAL A 43 -1.24 -11.43 -9.04
C VAL A 43 -0.99 -12.81 -8.43
N SER A 44 -1.34 -12.96 -7.14
CA SER A 44 -1.18 -14.17 -6.33
C SER A 44 0.27 -14.71 -6.19
N GLU A 45 0.42 -15.76 -5.38
CA GLU A 45 1.69 -16.46 -5.15
C GLU A 45 2.23 -17.15 -6.41
N ASP A 46 1.36 -17.60 -7.29
CA ASP A 46 1.70 -18.26 -8.57
C ASP A 46 2.29 -17.29 -9.60
N ARG A 47 2.33 -16.00 -9.28
CA ARG A 47 2.96 -14.93 -10.08
C ARG A 47 2.53 -14.90 -11.54
N TYR A 48 1.26 -15.06 -11.81
CA TYR A 48 0.74 -14.88 -13.17
C TYR A 48 0.19 -13.45 -13.39
N ILE A 49 0.13 -13.03 -14.64
CA ILE A 49 -0.45 -11.75 -15.04
C ILE A 49 -1.94 -11.96 -15.26
N ASP A 50 -2.78 -11.15 -14.60
CA ASP A 50 -4.22 -11.12 -14.80
C ASP A 50 -4.71 -9.66 -14.85
N ASP A 51 -4.80 -9.14 -16.06
CA ASP A 51 -5.29 -7.78 -16.31
C ASP A 51 -6.76 -7.59 -15.89
N SER A 52 -7.52 -8.66 -15.65
CA SER A 52 -8.89 -8.56 -15.13
C SER A 52 -8.93 -8.27 -13.62
N VAL A 53 -7.84 -8.53 -12.89
CA VAL A 53 -7.67 -8.30 -11.46
C VAL A 53 -6.83 -7.05 -11.21
N ARG A 54 -5.67 -6.95 -11.89
CA ARG A 54 -4.71 -5.87 -11.70
C ARG A 54 -4.09 -5.47 -13.03
N LYS A 55 -4.14 -4.18 -13.35
CA LYS A 55 -3.50 -3.61 -14.53
C LYS A 55 -2.52 -2.53 -14.10
N SER A 56 -1.28 -2.90 -13.91
CA SER A 56 -0.18 -2.03 -13.47
C SER A 56 1.17 -2.60 -13.85
N GLU A 57 2.22 -1.83 -13.61
CA GLU A 57 3.62 -2.27 -13.72
C GLU A 57 4.29 -2.14 -12.34
N THR A 58 5.23 -3.03 -12.06
CA THR A 58 5.94 -3.12 -10.78
C THR A 58 7.44 -3.09 -10.98
N ALA A 59 8.13 -2.37 -10.11
CA ALA A 59 9.57 -2.49 -9.87
C ALA A 59 9.82 -2.72 -8.37
N TRP A 60 10.94 -3.35 -8.02
CA TRP A 60 11.32 -3.65 -6.65
C TRP A 60 12.67 -3.03 -6.33
N LEU A 61 12.69 -2.05 -5.41
CA LEU A 61 13.94 -1.42 -4.99
C LEU A 61 14.48 -2.10 -3.73
N SER A 62 15.83 -2.26 -3.70
CA SER A 62 16.52 -2.90 -2.58
C SER A 62 16.42 -2.08 -1.31
N ARG A 63 16.30 -2.74 -0.16
CA ARG A 63 16.41 -2.13 1.17
C ARG A 63 17.81 -1.59 1.48
N GLU A 64 18.82 -2.05 0.74
CA GLU A 64 20.23 -1.63 0.89
C GLU A 64 20.50 -0.30 0.20
N ASP A 65 19.57 0.20 -0.62
CA ASP A 65 19.65 1.56 -1.16
C ASP A 65 19.44 2.57 -0.04
N PRO A 66 20.39 3.51 0.19
CA PRO A 66 20.33 4.42 1.35
C PRO A 66 19.08 5.32 1.38
N ILE A 67 18.52 5.70 0.21
CA ILE A 67 17.30 6.51 0.15
C ILE A 67 16.09 5.66 0.50
N VAL A 68 16.03 4.43 -0.03
CA VAL A 68 14.98 3.46 0.29
C VAL A 68 15.01 3.11 1.77
N GLU A 69 16.20 2.81 2.33
CA GLU A 69 16.36 2.52 3.77
C GLU A 69 15.86 3.67 4.64
N ASN A 70 16.23 4.91 4.33
CA ASN A 70 15.77 6.08 5.08
C ASN A 70 14.24 6.23 5.08
N ILE A 71 13.60 5.97 3.94
CA ILE A 71 12.13 5.99 3.85
C ILE A 71 11.52 4.86 4.69
N MET A 72 12.05 3.64 4.59
CA MET A 72 11.61 2.50 5.39
C MET A 72 11.76 2.74 6.89
N MET A 73 12.91 3.29 7.33
CA MET A 73 13.14 3.67 8.72
C MET A 73 12.14 4.72 9.21
N ARG A 74 11.67 5.60 8.32
CA ARG A 74 10.61 6.56 8.63
C ARG A 74 9.25 5.88 8.80
N CYS A 75 8.91 4.91 7.94
CA CYS A 75 7.71 4.08 8.08
C CYS A 75 7.72 3.31 9.42
N LEU A 76 8.85 2.72 9.78
CA LEU A 76 9.00 1.91 11.00
C LEU A 76 8.78 2.68 12.31
N LYS A 77 8.92 4.02 12.31
CA LYS A 77 8.56 4.84 13.48
C LYS A 77 7.07 4.76 13.84
N HIS A 78 6.24 4.26 12.94
CA HIS A 78 4.79 4.12 13.12
C HIS A 78 4.37 2.66 13.32
N THR A 79 5.33 1.75 13.46
CA THR A 79 5.11 0.31 13.69
C THR A 79 5.95 -0.16 14.88
N ASP A 80 5.72 -1.38 15.33
CA ASP A 80 6.48 -2.05 16.38
C ASP A 80 7.42 -3.13 15.82
N ARG A 81 7.71 -3.11 14.51
CA ARG A 81 8.52 -4.12 13.84
C ARG A 81 9.87 -3.56 13.38
N PRO A 82 10.92 -4.38 13.36
CA PRO A 82 12.25 -3.98 12.92
C PRO A 82 12.40 -4.03 11.39
N LEU A 83 13.45 -3.38 10.86
CA LEU A 83 13.70 -3.24 9.42
C LEU A 83 13.78 -4.58 8.66
N GLN A 84 14.29 -5.64 9.30
CA GLN A 84 14.38 -6.96 8.68
C GLN A 84 13.01 -7.57 8.34
N ASN A 85 11.93 -7.10 8.96
CA ASN A 85 10.56 -7.52 8.66
C ASN A 85 9.94 -6.77 7.48
N CYS A 86 10.58 -5.69 7.00
CA CYS A 86 10.09 -4.98 5.83
C CYS A 86 10.36 -5.79 4.55
N GLU A 87 9.38 -5.86 3.68
CA GLU A 87 9.58 -6.29 2.30
C GLU A 87 10.45 -5.26 1.55
N LYS A 88 10.96 -5.63 0.37
CA LYS A 88 11.55 -4.64 -0.54
C LYS A 88 10.52 -3.57 -0.89
N LEU A 89 10.97 -2.36 -1.19
CA LEU A 89 10.06 -1.30 -1.60
C LEU A 89 9.48 -1.61 -2.98
N GLN A 90 8.17 -1.84 -3.01
CA GLN A 90 7.43 -2.09 -4.25
C GLN A 90 6.99 -0.76 -4.86
N ILE A 91 7.44 -0.47 -6.07
CA ILE A 91 7.02 0.69 -6.83
C ILE A 91 6.00 0.26 -7.88
N LEU A 92 4.87 0.93 -7.92
CA LEU A 92 3.78 0.64 -8.82
C LEU A 92 3.54 1.81 -9.77
N ARG A 93 3.38 1.51 -11.06
CA ARG A 93 2.92 2.46 -12.06
C ARG A 93 1.58 2.01 -12.63
N TYR A 94 0.60 2.89 -12.56
CA TYR A 94 -0.70 2.73 -13.20
C TYR A 94 -0.83 3.77 -14.31
N LYS A 95 -0.88 3.33 -15.55
CA LYS A 95 -1.22 4.16 -16.73
C LYS A 95 -2.73 4.38 -16.79
N SER A 96 -3.20 5.23 -17.69
CA SER A 96 -4.62 5.41 -17.97
C SER A 96 -5.32 4.06 -18.19
N GLY A 97 -6.43 3.82 -17.50
CA GLY A 97 -7.13 2.55 -17.43
C GLY A 97 -6.53 1.53 -16.47
N GLY A 98 -5.40 1.84 -15.82
CA GLY A 98 -4.78 0.97 -14.81
C GLY A 98 -5.54 0.98 -13.49
N TYR A 99 -5.62 -0.18 -12.83
CA TYR A 99 -6.36 -0.37 -11.59
C TYR A 99 -5.89 -1.61 -10.82
N TYR A 100 -6.38 -1.76 -9.60
CA TYR A 100 -6.28 -2.99 -8.82
C TYR A 100 -7.60 -3.24 -8.09
N LYS A 101 -8.25 -4.36 -8.35
CA LYS A 101 -9.50 -4.75 -7.67
C LYS A 101 -9.31 -4.84 -6.16
N PRO A 102 -10.40 -4.71 -5.37
CA PRO A 102 -10.31 -4.89 -3.93
C PRO A 102 -9.71 -6.25 -3.54
N HIS A 103 -8.70 -6.21 -2.67
CA HIS A 103 -7.92 -7.35 -2.19
C HIS A 103 -7.52 -7.16 -0.72
N GLN A 104 -7.03 -8.21 -0.10
CA GLN A 104 -6.36 -8.20 1.20
C GLN A 104 -4.85 -8.25 0.98
N ASP A 105 -4.10 -7.59 1.85
CA ASP A 105 -2.63 -7.70 1.86
C ASP A 105 -2.15 -8.87 2.74
N ALA A 106 -2.95 -9.28 3.73
CA ALA A 106 -2.71 -10.47 4.53
C ALA A 106 -3.44 -11.68 3.93
N PHE A 107 -2.86 -12.88 4.05
CA PHE A 107 -3.42 -14.15 3.59
C PHE A 107 -3.53 -15.13 4.75
N GLU A 108 -4.64 -15.89 4.84
CA GLU A 108 -4.92 -16.82 5.95
C GLU A 108 -3.86 -17.94 6.10
N ASP A 109 -3.29 -18.39 4.99
CA ASP A 109 -2.31 -19.47 4.96
C ASP A 109 -0.86 -19.00 5.11
N ASP A 110 -0.64 -17.68 5.28
CA ASP A 110 0.70 -17.13 5.41
C ASP A 110 1.14 -17.15 6.88
N SER A 111 2.18 -17.93 7.17
CA SER A 111 2.83 -17.95 8.50
C SER A 111 3.56 -16.63 8.82
N ASN A 112 3.73 -15.73 7.83
CA ASN A 112 4.37 -14.44 7.96
C ASN A 112 3.51 -13.34 7.35
N MET A 113 2.31 -13.14 7.90
CA MET A 113 1.34 -12.16 7.40
C MET A 113 1.91 -10.73 7.42
N ARG A 114 1.55 -9.94 6.41
CA ARG A 114 1.73 -8.49 6.45
C ARG A 114 0.84 -7.91 7.54
N LEU A 115 1.41 -7.15 8.47
CA LEU A 115 0.68 -6.52 9.57
C LEU A 115 0.29 -5.08 9.24
N TYR A 116 1.14 -4.43 8.46
CA TYR A 116 1.02 -3.00 8.13
C TYR A 116 1.30 -2.75 6.66
N THR A 117 0.58 -1.81 6.09
CA THR A 117 0.84 -1.33 4.73
C THR A 117 1.00 0.18 4.72
N PHE A 118 2.05 0.66 4.00
CA PHE A 118 2.23 2.05 3.64
C PHE A 118 2.07 2.20 2.13
N ILE A 119 1.18 3.09 1.70
CA ILE A 119 1.08 3.52 0.30
C ILE A 119 1.64 4.94 0.22
N LEU A 120 2.77 5.10 -0.48
CA LEU A 120 3.46 6.37 -0.66
C LEU A 120 3.07 6.96 -2.02
N ALA A 121 2.48 8.16 -2.04
CA ALA A 121 2.13 8.84 -3.28
C ALA A 121 3.37 9.55 -3.87
N LEU A 122 3.89 9.02 -4.97
CA LEU A 122 5.07 9.61 -5.61
C LEU A 122 4.71 10.81 -6.50
N ASN A 123 3.46 10.90 -6.99
CA ASN A 123 2.93 12.02 -7.76
C ASN A 123 1.43 12.20 -7.51
N ASP A 124 0.84 13.28 -8.04
CA ASP A 124 -0.60 13.56 -7.96
C ASP A 124 -1.16 14.22 -9.25
N ASP A 125 -0.36 14.25 -10.31
CA ASP A 125 -0.69 14.81 -11.63
C ASP A 125 -1.46 13.80 -12.52
N TYR A 126 -2.46 13.14 -11.94
CA TYR A 126 -3.34 12.18 -12.61
C TYR A 126 -4.79 12.34 -12.11
N GLU A 127 -5.76 11.85 -12.88
CA GLU A 127 -7.18 11.79 -12.50
C GLU A 127 -7.61 10.37 -12.18
N GLY A 128 -8.57 10.21 -11.26
CA GLY A 128 -8.99 8.90 -10.75
C GLY A 128 -7.92 8.29 -9.86
N GLY A 129 -7.81 6.95 -9.85
CA GLY A 129 -6.76 6.22 -9.16
C GLY A 129 -6.81 6.32 -7.62
N GLU A 130 -7.97 6.67 -7.04
CA GLU A 130 -8.16 6.73 -5.59
C GLU A 130 -7.95 5.34 -4.96
N THR A 131 -7.38 5.31 -3.76
CA THR A 131 -7.36 4.09 -2.93
C THR A 131 -8.67 3.99 -2.17
N VAL A 132 -9.40 2.89 -2.33
CA VAL A 132 -10.72 2.67 -1.74
C VAL A 132 -10.70 1.55 -0.72
N PHE A 133 -11.48 1.72 0.35
CA PHE A 133 -11.78 0.71 1.36
C PHE A 133 -13.30 0.51 1.37
N PRO A 134 -13.83 -0.41 0.53
CA PRO A 134 -15.28 -0.51 0.32
C PRO A 134 -16.06 -0.86 1.59
N ASN A 135 -15.51 -1.72 2.45
CA ASN A 135 -16.19 -2.21 3.64
C ASN A 135 -16.25 -1.20 4.81
N ILE A 136 -15.49 -0.11 4.72
CA ILE A 136 -15.57 1.01 5.68
C ILE A 136 -16.05 2.31 5.02
N GLY A 137 -16.41 2.26 3.73
CA GLY A 137 -16.93 3.40 2.98
C GLY A 137 -15.92 4.56 2.89
N LYS A 138 -14.63 4.27 2.73
CA LYS A 138 -13.57 5.28 2.65
C LYS A 138 -12.86 5.26 1.31
N GLU A 139 -12.45 6.45 0.91
CA GLU A 139 -11.73 6.71 -0.34
C GLU A 139 -10.66 7.78 -0.09
N TYR A 140 -9.46 7.54 -0.59
CA TYR A 140 -8.30 8.40 -0.38
C TYR A 140 -7.68 8.79 -1.73
N LYS A 141 -7.63 10.10 -1.99
CA LYS A 141 -6.82 10.71 -3.05
C LYS A 141 -5.64 11.39 -2.36
N LEU A 142 -4.48 10.76 -2.43
CA LEU A 142 -3.25 11.29 -1.81
C LEU A 142 -2.65 12.38 -2.70
N LYS A 143 -2.02 13.37 -2.05
CA LYS A 143 -1.14 14.34 -2.71
C LYS A 143 0.26 13.79 -2.84
N ALA A 144 1.00 14.29 -3.80
CA ALA A 144 2.40 13.92 -3.98
C ALA A 144 3.21 14.18 -2.70
N GLY A 145 3.82 13.12 -2.17
CA GLY A 145 4.56 13.13 -0.90
C GLY A 145 3.78 12.63 0.31
N ASP A 146 2.47 12.42 0.22
CA ASP A 146 1.69 11.83 1.31
C ASP A 146 1.93 10.32 1.43
N ALA A 147 1.70 9.80 2.63
CA ALA A 147 1.65 8.37 2.91
C ALA A 147 0.30 7.99 3.52
N LEU A 148 -0.32 6.93 3.02
CA LEU A 148 -1.46 6.27 3.64
C LEU A 148 -0.98 5.04 4.38
N PHE A 149 -1.19 5.02 5.68
CA PHE A 149 -0.86 3.90 6.57
C PHE A 149 -2.12 3.19 7.03
N PHE A 150 -2.11 1.87 7.06
CA PHE A 150 -3.20 1.08 7.62
C PHE A 150 -2.75 -0.29 8.11
N ASP A 151 -3.48 -0.78 9.11
CA ASP A 151 -3.36 -2.14 9.60
C ASP A 151 -4.06 -3.10 8.61
N THR A 152 -3.48 -4.26 8.38
CA THR A 152 -4.08 -5.32 7.55
C THR A 152 -4.94 -6.28 8.37
N LEU A 153 -4.76 -6.26 9.69
CA LEU A 153 -5.41 -7.09 10.68
C LEU A 153 -6.20 -6.23 11.69
N ASP A 154 -7.01 -6.85 12.51
CA ASP A 154 -7.67 -6.21 13.65
C ASP A 154 -6.78 -6.22 14.91
N ASN A 155 -7.30 -5.72 16.03
CA ASN A 155 -6.59 -5.67 17.32
C ASN A 155 -6.27 -7.03 17.95
N TYR A 156 -6.76 -8.12 17.38
CA TYR A 156 -6.44 -9.50 17.77
C TYR A 156 -5.50 -10.17 16.77
N GLU A 157 -4.89 -9.42 15.88
CA GLU A 157 -4.06 -9.91 14.77
C GLU A 157 -4.81 -10.92 13.87
N CYS A 158 -6.14 -10.76 13.75
CA CYS A 158 -6.97 -11.53 12.85
C CYS A 158 -7.30 -10.77 11.57
N MET A 159 -7.38 -11.49 10.45
CA MET A 159 -7.81 -10.90 9.18
C MET A 159 -9.19 -10.25 9.35
N THR A 160 -9.32 -9.04 8.80
CA THR A 160 -10.58 -8.30 8.86
C THR A 160 -11.00 -7.81 7.49
N SER A 161 -12.27 -8.01 7.16
CA SER A 161 -12.83 -7.49 5.91
C SER A 161 -12.76 -5.96 5.79
N LYS A 162 -12.56 -5.25 6.91
CA LYS A 162 -12.41 -3.79 6.94
C LYS A 162 -11.11 -3.30 6.32
N ALA A 163 -10.07 -4.16 6.26
CA ALA A 163 -8.80 -3.89 5.59
C ALA A 163 -8.84 -4.15 4.08
N LEU A 164 -9.95 -4.71 3.54
CA LEU A 164 -10.14 -4.88 2.10
C LEU A 164 -10.01 -3.53 1.41
N HIS A 165 -9.08 -3.43 0.45
CA HIS A 165 -8.80 -2.19 -0.26
C HIS A 165 -8.45 -2.44 -1.73
N GLY A 166 -8.51 -1.38 -2.55
CA GLY A 166 -8.18 -1.46 -3.97
C GLY A 166 -7.86 -0.09 -4.56
N GLY A 167 -7.36 -0.07 -5.78
CA GLY A 167 -7.09 1.15 -6.55
C GLY A 167 -8.12 1.31 -7.67
N LYS A 168 -8.87 2.42 -7.65
CA LYS A 168 -9.77 2.77 -8.74
C LYS A 168 -9.01 2.97 -10.05
N PRO A 169 -9.68 2.85 -11.21
CA PRO A 169 -9.04 3.14 -12.49
C PRO A 169 -8.48 4.56 -12.55
N VAL A 170 -7.24 4.69 -13.03
CA VAL A 170 -6.66 5.96 -13.45
C VAL A 170 -7.38 6.40 -14.72
N LYS A 171 -7.99 7.59 -14.71
CA LYS A 171 -8.74 8.13 -15.85
C LYS A 171 -7.84 8.80 -16.88
N SER A 172 -6.87 9.58 -16.39
CA SER A 172 -5.86 10.26 -17.22
C SER A 172 -4.56 10.44 -16.45
N GLY A 173 -3.44 10.57 -17.15
CA GLY A 173 -2.10 10.65 -16.57
C GLY A 173 -1.54 9.27 -16.17
N GLU A 174 -0.52 9.30 -15.33
CA GLU A 174 0.10 8.10 -14.74
C GLU A 174 0.15 8.27 -13.23
N LYS A 175 -0.25 7.25 -12.47
CA LYS A 175 -0.11 7.21 -11.02
C LYS A 175 1.10 6.37 -10.65
N TRP A 176 1.91 6.93 -9.78
CA TRP A 176 3.07 6.26 -9.20
C TRP A 176 2.94 6.15 -7.68
#